data_44cdf1ee714e8b95ac9110e2343f2d0b
#
_entry.id   44cdf1ee714e8b95ac9110e2343f2d0b
#
_cell.length_a   1.000
_cell.length_b   1.000
_cell.length_c   1.000
_cell.angle_alpha   90.00
_cell.angle_beta   90.00
_cell.angle_gamma   90.00
#
_symmetry.space_group_name_H-M   'P 1'
#
loop_
_entity.id
_entity.type
_entity.pdbx_description
1 polymer ?
#
loop_
_entity_poly.entity_id
_entity_poly.type
_entity_poly.pdbx_seq_one_letter_code
_entity_poly.pdbx_strand_id
1 'polypeptide(L)'
;LDNFFNERLKNLSSKTSENYLRGFSSMIKGLEQQNIYIPLHLEDKSFFDDRVKIVKSEANIIIENRYIENVNNVIKNLYENRAISGLIAQTQYELSIRQSEAFELVKNPNKYLDNGYIVDLVGKGNHKYMAKEISFELEQKLLNNSYDLIDKSTYYNDLQKYDISSHDFRFTSARDKFEDILKNGISEKEAKVKVSQELNHKREAITDYYLRRTE
;
A
#
# COMPACT_ATOMS: atom_id res chain seq x y z
N LEU A 1 -19.09 -18.57 -22.14
CA LEU A 1 -18.18 -17.65 -21.42
C LEU A 1 -18.89 -16.91 -20.32
N ASP A 2 -20.10 -16.37 -20.57
CA ASP A 2 -20.92 -15.68 -19.56
C ASP A 2 -21.17 -16.55 -18.34
N ASN A 3 -21.58 -17.80 -18.52
CA ASN A 3 -21.76 -18.75 -17.41
C ASN A 3 -20.46 -19.01 -16.66
N PHE A 4 -19.33 -19.15 -17.37
CA PHE A 4 -18.03 -19.35 -16.75
C PHE A 4 -17.65 -18.15 -15.87
N PHE A 5 -17.79 -16.94 -16.38
CA PHE A 5 -17.47 -15.74 -15.59
C PHE A 5 -18.43 -15.58 -14.41
N ASN A 6 -19.73 -15.78 -14.62
CA ASN A 6 -20.72 -15.67 -13.56
C ASN A 6 -20.50 -16.70 -12.45
N GLU A 7 -20.17 -17.95 -12.79
CA GLU A 7 -19.89 -18.99 -11.80
C GLU A 7 -18.56 -18.79 -11.07
N ARG A 8 -17.49 -18.43 -11.80
CA ARG A 8 -16.14 -18.29 -11.23
C ARG A 8 -15.96 -17.00 -10.43
N LEU A 9 -16.62 -15.91 -10.85
CA LEU A 9 -16.51 -14.63 -10.16
C LEU A 9 -17.50 -14.47 -9.01
N LYS A 10 -18.55 -15.29 -8.93
CA LYS A 10 -19.64 -15.17 -7.96
C LYS A 10 -19.19 -15.15 -6.50
N ASN A 11 -18.14 -15.88 -6.17
CA ASN A 11 -17.62 -16.02 -4.80
C ASN A 11 -16.36 -15.17 -4.54
N LEU A 12 -15.97 -14.32 -5.48
CA LEU A 12 -14.80 -13.48 -5.35
C LEU A 12 -15.19 -12.09 -4.90
N SER A 13 -14.28 -11.41 -4.20
CA SER A 13 -14.47 -9.98 -3.92
C SER A 13 -14.55 -9.19 -5.23
N SER A 14 -15.35 -8.11 -5.26
CA SER A 14 -15.49 -7.25 -6.44
C SER A 14 -14.15 -6.79 -7.00
N LYS A 15 -13.18 -6.51 -6.12
CA LYS A 15 -11.83 -6.12 -6.54
C LYS A 15 -11.07 -7.25 -7.21
N THR A 16 -11.20 -8.46 -6.71
CA THR A 16 -10.60 -9.65 -7.31
C THR A 16 -11.24 -9.93 -8.67
N SER A 17 -12.56 -9.86 -8.78
CA SER A 17 -13.31 -10.02 -10.02
C SER A 17 -12.89 -8.98 -11.08
N GLU A 18 -12.77 -7.70 -10.70
CA GLU A 18 -12.25 -6.64 -11.57
C GLU A 18 -10.84 -6.97 -12.08
N ASN A 19 -9.94 -7.44 -11.22
CA ASN A 19 -8.57 -7.78 -11.60
C ASN A 19 -8.54 -8.95 -12.59
N TYR A 20 -9.36 -9.98 -12.40
CA TYR A 20 -9.49 -11.09 -13.36
C TYR A 20 -9.99 -10.61 -14.72
N LEU A 21 -11.06 -9.81 -14.77
CA LEU A 21 -11.60 -9.27 -16.01
C LEU A 21 -10.57 -8.42 -16.77
N ARG A 22 -9.83 -7.57 -16.06
CA ARG A 22 -8.75 -6.78 -16.66
C ARG A 22 -7.58 -7.64 -17.15
N GLY A 23 -7.25 -8.72 -16.42
CA GLY A 23 -6.23 -9.69 -16.83
C GLY A 23 -6.62 -10.38 -18.14
N PHE A 24 -7.87 -10.82 -18.27
CA PHE A 24 -8.39 -11.41 -19.52
C PHE A 24 -8.37 -10.42 -20.67
N SER A 25 -8.84 -9.17 -20.46
CA SER A 25 -8.78 -8.13 -21.47
C SER A 25 -7.33 -7.87 -21.97
N SER A 26 -6.37 -7.85 -21.05
CA SER A 26 -4.95 -7.68 -21.40
C SER A 26 -4.38 -8.88 -22.16
N MET A 27 -4.77 -10.09 -21.78
CA MET A 27 -4.38 -11.32 -22.47
C MET A 27 -4.90 -11.33 -23.92
N ILE A 28 -6.15 -10.98 -24.13
CA ILE A 28 -6.76 -10.92 -25.47
C ILE A 28 -6.01 -9.94 -26.35
N LYS A 29 -5.73 -8.73 -25.86
CA LYS A 29 -4.92 -7.74 -26.60
C LYS A 29 -3.54 -8.26 -26.97
N GLY A 30 -2.91 -9.02 -26.07
CA GLY A 30 -1.61 -9.66 -26.36
C GLY A 30 -1.70 -10.72 -27.47
N LEU A 31 -2.77 -11.51 -27.51
CA LEU A 31 -3.02 -12.50 -28.55
C LEU A 31 -3.29 -11.84 -29.91
N GLU A 32 -4.12 -10.78 -29.94
CA GLU A 32 -4.37 -9.98 -31.13
C GLU A 32 -3.07 -9.43 -31.74
N GLN A 33 -2.17 -8.90 -30.91
CA GLN A 33 -0.88 -8.40 -31.36
C GLN A 33 0.01 -9.49 -31.98
N GLN A 34 -0.21 -10.75 -31.61
CA GLN A 34 0.48 -11.91 -32.18
C GLN A 34 -0.26 -12.52 -33.37
N ASN A 35 -1.33 -11.89 -33.87
CA ASN A 35 -2.21 -12.40 -34.94
C ASN A 35 -2.83 -13.78 -34.62
N ILE A 36 -3.07 -14.07 -33.35
CA ILE A 36 -3.76 -15.29 -32.92
C ILE A 36 -5.26 -15.04 -32.99
N TYR A 37 -5.98 -15.95 -33.67
CA TYR A 37 -7.44 -15.85 -33.79
C TYR A 37 -8.11 -15.88 -32.44
N ILE A 38 -9.00 -14.92 -32.21
CA ILE A 38 -9.82 -14.79 -31.01
C ILE A 38 -11.29 -14.80 -31.44
N PRO A 39 -12.19 -15.53 -30.75
CA PRO A 39 -13.61 -15.48 -31.03
C PRO A 39 -14.19 -14.06 -30.93
N LEU A 40 -14.95 -13.63 -31.95
CA LEU A 40 -15.48 -12.28 -32.11
C LEU A 40 -16.11 -11.65 -30.84
N HIS A 41 -16.80 -12.47 -30.03
CA HIS A 41 -17.41 -12.00 -28.79
C HIS A 41 -16.40 -11.64 -27.68
N LEU A 42 -15.13 -11.99 -27.84
CA LEU A 42 -14.04 -11.62 -26.92
C LEU A 42 -13.24 -10.44 -27.45
N GLU A 43 -13.36 -10.13 -28.73
CA GLU A 43 -12.70 -8.96 -29.36
C GLU A 43 -13.43 -7.66 -28.98
N ASP A 44 -14.71 -7.74 -28.58
CA ASP A 44 -15.45 -6.56 -28.18
C ASP A 44 -14.93 -6.04 -26.84
N LYS A 45 -14.21 -4.93 -26.91
CA LYS A 45 -13.70 -4.23 -25.74
C LYS A 45 -14.81 -3.86 -24.75
N SER A 46 -16.01 -3.60 -25.23
CA SER A 46 -17.16 -3.25 -24.40
C SER A 46 -17.57 -4.39 -23.48
N PHE A 47 -17.40 -5.64 -23.91
CA PHE A 47 -17.74 -6.84 -23.13
C PHE A 47 -17.08 -6.86 -21.74
N PHE A 48 -15.77 -6.61 -21.69
CA PHE A 48 -15.04 -6.60 -20.40
C PHE A 48 -15.27 -5.31 -19.62
N ASP A 49 -15.36 -4.17 -20.30
CA ASP A 49 -15.61 -2.87 -19.66
C ASP A 49 -17.00 -2.81 -19.00
N ASP A 50 -18.02 -3.39 -19.63
CA ASP A 50 -19.38 -3.45 -19.07
C ASP A 50 -19.46 -4.40 -17.88
N ARG A 51 -18.79 -5.55 -17.94
CA ARG A 51 -18.67 -6.45 -16.79
C ARG A 51 -17.91 -5.83 -15.62
N VAL A 52 -16.85 -5.08 -15.88
CA VAL A 52 -16.15 -4.31 -14.85
C VAL A 52 -17.08 -3.28 -14.21
N LYS A 53 -17.96 -2.62 -14.99
CA LYS A 53 -18.96 -1.68 -14.44
C LYS A 53 -19.97 -2.38 -13.53
N ILE A 54 -20.49 -3.54 -13.96
CA ILE A 54 -21.41 -4.35 -13.15
C ILE A 54 -20.76 -4.75 -11.82
N VAL A 55 -19.56 -5.35 -11.88
CA VAL A 55 -18.82 -5.77 -10.67
C VAL A 55 -18.55 -4.59 -9.72
N LYS A 56 -18.30 -3.40 -10.26
CA LYS A 56 -18.11 -2.20 -9.45
C LYS A 56 -19.40 -1.67 -8.84
N SER A 57 -20.53 -1.75 -9.55
CA SER A 57 -21.83 -1.32 -9.03
C SER A 57 -22.34 -2.22 -7.92
N GLU A 58 -22.01 -3.50 -7.99
CA GLU A 58 -22.35 -4.51 -6.97
C GLU A 58 -21.38 -4.49 -5.76
N ALA A 59 -20.26 -3.78 -5.89
CA ALA A 59 -19.32 -3.65 -4.80
C ALA A 59 -19.94 -2.81 -3.67
N ASN A 60 -20.36 -3.46 -2.61
CA ASN A 60 -20.50 -2.80 -1.34
C ASN A 60 -19.11 -2.28 -0.97
N ILE A 61 -18.92 -0.98 -1.02
CA ILE A 61 -17.70 -0.33 -0.56
C ILE A 61 -17.71 -0.44 0.96
N ILE A 62 -17.27 -1.59 1.47
CA ILE A 62 -16.92 -1.72 2.88
C ILE A 62 -15.66 -0.87 3.02
N ILE A 63 -15.82 0.30 3.56
CA ILE A 63 -14.69 1.13 3.97
C ILE A 63 -14.15 0.46 5.23
N GLU A 64 -13.19 -0.46 5.05
CA GLU A 64 -12.48 -1.06 6.17
C GLU A 64 -11.81 0.06 6.97
N ASN A 65 -12.01 0.09 8.28
CA ASN A 65 -11.23 0.97 9.14
C ASN A 65 -9.79 0.42 9.19
N ARG A 66 -8.89 1.09 8.48
CA ARG A 66 -7.46 0.73 8.41
C ARG A 66 -6.60 1.54 9.35
N TYR A 67 -7.23 2.37 10.18
CA TYR A 67 -6.52 3.18 11.15
C TYR A 67 -6.18 2.32 12.38
N ILE A 68 -4.92 2.29 12.74
CA ILE A 68 -4.43 1.57 13.93
C ILE A 68 -4.54 2.52 15.12
N GLU A 69 -5.49 2.27 15.98
CA GLU A 69 -5.55 2.95 17.28
C GLU A 69 -4.32 2.54 18.12
N ASN A 70 -3.72 3.52 18.81
CA ASN A 70 -2.53 3.27 19.63
C ASN A 70 -1.37 2.59 18.88
N VAL A 71 -1.07 3.05 17.68
CA VAL A 71 -0.03 2.48 16.79
C VAL A 71 1.31 2.26 17.49
N ASN A 72 1.71 3.18 18.36
CA ASN A 72 2.96 3.06 19.12
C ASN A 72 2.97 1.85 20.06
N ASN A 73 1.82 1.51 20.67
CA ASN A 73 1.69 0.33 21.50
C ASN A 73 1.76 -0.96 20.66
N VAL A 74 1.16 -0.96 19.48
CA VAL A 74 1.27 -2.09 18.53
C VAL A 74 2.72 -2.29 18.10
N ILE A 75 3.43 -1.22 17.74
CA ILE A 75 4.86 -1.28 17.37
C ILE A 75 5.68 -1.82 18.55
N LYS A 76 5.45 -1.33 19.78
CA LYS A 76 6.13 -1.83 20.98
C LYS A 76 5.92 -3.33 21.16
N ASN A 77 4.66 -3.79 21.07
CA ASN A 77 4.33 -5.20 21.21
C ASN A 77 4.95 -6.06 20.10
N LEU A 78 5.07 -5.53 18.88
CA LEU A 78 5.80 -6.19 17.79
C LEU A 78 7.30 -6.33 18.13
N TYR A 79 7.94 -5.31 18.70
CA TYR A 79 9.31 -5.39 19.17
C TYR A 79 9.50 -6.46 20.25
N GLU A 80 8.58 -6.56 21.21
CA GLU A 80 8.62 -7.57 22.28
C GLU A 80 8.44 -8.99 21.74
N ASN A 81 7.58 -9.18 20.73
CA ASN A 81 7.38 -10.48 20.09
C ASN A 81 8.52 -10.88 19.15
N ARG A 82 8.95 -9.94 18.30
CA ARG A 82 10.03 -10.12 17.32
C ARG A 82 10.59 -8.76 16.94
N ALA A 83 11.76 -8.44 17.44
CA ALA A 83 12.34 -7.12 17.31
C ALA A 83 12.44 -6.62 15.85
N ILE A 84 12.75 -7.50 14.89
CA ILE A 84 12.81 -7.12 13.46
C ILE A 84 11.43 -6.75 12.91
N SER A 85 10.35 -7.39 13.35
CA SER A 85 8.98 -7.03 12.94
C SER A 85 8.59 -5.65 13.49
N GLY A 86 8.98 -5.35 14.72
CA GLY A 86 8.82 -4.01 15.30
C GLY A 86 9.57 -2.94 14.52
N LEU A 87 10.83 -3.22 14.14
CA LEU A 87 11.67 -2.31 13.35
C LEU A 87 11.05 -2.02 11.97
N ILE A 88 10.56 -3.06 11.27
CA ILE A 88 9.89 -2.90 9.97
C ILE A 88 8.61 -2.07 10.13
N ALA A 89 7.80 -2.35 11.15
CA ALA A 89 6.57 -1.62 11.43
C ALA A 89 6.82 -0.15 11.77
N GLN A 90 7.78 0.15 12.64
CA GLN A 90 8.20 1.52 12.97
C GLN A 90 8.67 2.26 11.72
N THR A 91 9.50 1.62 10.90
CA THR A 91 9.99 2.19 9.64
C THR A 91 8.86 2.53 8.68
N GLN A 92 7.86 1.64 8.55
CA GLN A 92 6.67 1.90 7.72
C GLN A 92 5.85 3.09 8.23
N TYR A 93 5.64 3.15 9.54
CA TYR A 93 4.82 4.17 10.17
C TYR A 93 5.49 5.54 10.11
N GLU A 94 6.72 5.69 10.61
CA GLU A 94 7.41 6.98 10.65
C GLU A 94 7.64 7.57 9.25
N LEU A 95 8.07 6.73 8.31
CA LEU A 95 8.42 7.18 6.97
C LEU A 95 7.24 7.15 5.97
N SER A 96 6.08 6.64 6.36
CA SER A 96 4.91 6.49 5.48
C SER A 96 5.23 5.67 4.21
N ILE A 97 6.12 4.68 4.28
CA ILE A 97 6.57 3.88 3.16
C ILE A 97 5.87 2.52 3.08
N ARG A 98 5.94 1.85 1.92
CA ARG A 98 5.34 0.52 1.75
C ARG A 98 6.20 -0.56 2.39
N GLN A 99 5.60 -1.72 2.64
CA GLN A 99 6.29 -2.88 3.20
C GLN A 99 7.60 -3.21 2.47
N SER A 100 7.57 -3.28 1.14
CA SER A 100 8.77 -3.63 0.35
C SER A 100 9.90 -2.62 0.50
N GLU A 101 9.55 -1.36 0.66
CA GLU A 101 10.49 -0.26 0.85
C GLU A 101 11.08 -0.30 2.28
N ALA A 102 10.25 -0.61 3.28
CA ALA A 102 10.72 -0.79 4.66
C ALA A 102 11.66 -1.99 4.80
N PHE A 103 11.34 -3.12 4.16
CA PHE A 103 12.24 -4.28 4.11
C PHE A 103 13.58 -3.95 3.47
N GLU A 104 13.57 -3.22 2.35
CA GLU A 104 14.81 -2.81 1.66
C GLU A 104 15.64 -1.88 2.52
N LEU A 105 15.01 -0.89 3.19
CA LEU A 105 15.70 0.04 4.07
C LEU A 105 16.31 -0.66 5.30
N VAL A 106 15.55 -1.54 5.95
CA VAL A 106 16.02 -2.33 7.11
C VAL A 106 17.18 -3.26 6.72
N LYS A 107 17.14 -3.79 5.50
CA LYS A 107 18.21 -4.67 4.97
C LYS A 107 19.48 -3.90 4.63
N ASN A 108 19.36 -2.70 4.09
CA ASN A 108 20.46 -1.94 3.51
C ASN A 108 20.48 -0.49 4.03
N PRO A 109 20.48 -0.23 5.36
CA PRO A 109 20.33 1.11 5.89
C PRO A 109 21.41 2.08 5.41
N ASN A 110 22.68 1.64 5.38
CA ASN A 110 23.81 2.48 4.96
C ASN A 110 23.74 2.96 3.50
N LYS A 111 22.89 2.33 2.67
CA LYS A 111 22.69 2.74 1.28
C LYS A 111 21.77 3.96 1.17
N TYR A 112 20.92 4.14 2.15
CA TYR A 112 19.81 5.10 2.07
C TYR A 112 19.88 6.19 3.14
N LEU A 113 20.67 6.00 4.20
CA LEU A 113 20.81 6.96 5.29
C LEU A 113 21.92 7.98 4.96
N ASP A 114 21.58 9.25 5.03
CA ASP A 114 22.53 10.36 4.86
C ASP A 114 22.14 11.53 5.76
N ASN A 115 22.95 11.80 6.79
CA ASN A 115 22.84 12.95 7.69
C ASN A 115 21.41 13.18 8.26
N GLY A 116 20.76 12.13 8.77
CA GLY A 116 19.42 12.21 9.35
C GLY A 116 18.30 12.18 8.31
N TYR A 117 18.60 11.85 7.06
CA TYR A 117 17.62 11.72 5.99
C TYR A 117 17.70 10.35 5.31
N ILE A 118 16.53 9.90 4.86
CA ILE A 118 16.45 8.81 3.88
C ILE A 118 16.51 9.41 2.49
N VAL A 119 17.52 9.00 1.72
CA VAL A 119 17.77 9.46 0.35
C VAL A 119 17.71 8.29 -0.63
N ASP A 120 17.47 8.59 -1.90
CA ASP A 120 17.51 7.62 -3.01
C ASP A 120 16.61 6.39 -2.88
N LEU A 121 15.67 6.39 -1.94
CA LEU A 121 14.71 5.30 -1.78
C LEU A 121 13.77 5.27 -2.99
N VAL A 122 13.69 4.10 -3.64
CA VAL A 122 12.86 3.91 -4.83
C VAL A 122 11.60 3.14 -4.47
N GLY A 123 10.45 3.71 -4.77
CA GLY A 123 9.15 3.11 -4.55
C GLY A 123 8.60 2.35 -5.76
N LYS A 124 7.37 1.88 -5.64
CA LYS A 124 6.65 1.18 -6.71
C LYS A 124 6.62 2.00 -8.01
N GLY A 125 6.92 1.36 -9.12
CA GLY A 125 6.95 2.01 -10.44
C GLY A 125 8.24 2.79 -10.71
N ASN A 126 9.30 2.47 -9.99
CA ASN A 126 10.64 3.09 -10.11
C ASN A 126 10.67 4.60 -9.82
N HIS A 127 9.79 5.05 -8.90
CA HIS A 127 9.74 6.46 -8.50
C HIS A 127 10.55 6.67 -7.24
N LYS A 128 11.54 7.55 -7.31
CA LYS A 128 12.28 7.99 -6.13
C LYS A 128 11.38 8.80 -5.18
N TYR A 129 11.53 8.55 -3.90
CA TYR A 129 11.02 9.44 -2.87
C TYR A 129 11.85 10.73 -2.81
N MET A 130 11.21 11.82 -2.42
CA MET A 130 11.96 12.99 -1.92
C MET A 130 12.70 12.57 -0.66
N ALA A 131 13.79 13.26 -0.33
CA ALA A 131 14.49 13.05 0.93
C ALA A 131 13.51 13.14 2.10
N LYS A 132 13.54 12.17 3.00
CA LYS A 132 12.66 12.09 4.16
C LYS A 132 13.49 12.21 5.42
N GLU A 133 13.12 13.13 6.28
CA GLU A 133 13.68 13.19 7.62
C GLU A 133 13.34 11.90 8.39
N ILE A 134 14.30 11.38 9.13
CA ILE A 134 14.16 10.22 9.99
C ILE A 134 14.46 10.62 11.43
N SER A 135 13.70 10.07 12.39
CA SER A 135 14.02 10.29 13.79
C SER A 135 15.36 9.68 14.14
N PHE A 136 16.11 10.36 15.01
CA PHE A 136 17.41 9.87 15.49
C PHE A 136 17.29 8.45 16.09
N GLU A 137 16.21 8.19 16.81
CA GLU A 137 15.95 6.87 17.40
C GLU A 137 15.83 5.79 16.33
N LEU A 138 15.03 6.00 15.28
CA LEU A 138 14.87 5.03 14.20
C LEU A 138 16.15 4.87 13.39
N GLU A 139 16.86 5.97 13.11
CA GLU A 139 18.17 5.92 12.44
C GLU A 139 19.15 5.03 13.20
N GLN A 140 19.29 5.22 14.52
CA GLN A 140 20.17 4.39 15.34
C GLN A 140 19.73 2.92 15.37
N LYS A 141 18.43 2.64 15.43
CA LYS A 141 17.91 1.28 15.36
C LYS A 141 18.21 0.60 14.02
N LEU A 142 18.12 1.33 12.92
CA LEU A 142 18.45 0.81 11.60
C LEU A 142 19.95 0.53 11.44
N LEU A 143 20.81 1.46 11.85
CA LEU A 143 22.26 1.34 11.73
C LEU A 143 22.85 0.23 12.63
N ASN A 144 22.29 0.08 13.84
CA ASN A 144 22.75 -0.91 14.82
C ASN A 144 21.95 -2.23 14.76
N ASN A 145 21.14 -2.42 13.70
CA ASN A 145 20.32 -3.61 13.54
C ASN A 145 21.21 -4.86 13.39
N SER A 146 21.12 -5.76 14.37
CA SER A 146 21.79 -7.06 14.37
C SER A 146 20.81 -8.23 14.22
N TYR A 147 19.52 -7.95 13.97
CA TYR A 147 18.50 -8.99 13.87
C TYR A 147 18.56 -9.68 12.51
N ASP A 148 18.32 -10.98 12.50
CA ASP A 148 18.12 -11.72 11.27
C ASP A 148 16.90 -11.20 10.51
N LEU A 149 17.08 -11.02 9.20
CA LEU A 149 15.97 -10.62 8.33
C LEU A 149 14.95 -11.74 8.25
N ILE A 150 13.69 -11.35 8.26
CA ILE A 150 12.56 -12.27 8.08
C ILE A 150 11.97 -12.11 6.68
N ASP A 151 11.26 -13.14 6.22
CA ASP A 151 10.47 -13.04 5.02
C ASP A 151 9.14 -12.29 5.25
N LYS A 152 8.46 -11.95 4.15
CA LYS A 152 7.20 -11.23 4.21
C LYS A 152 6.07 -12.04 4.84
N SER A 153 6.11 -13.37 4.74
CA SER A 153 5.08 -14.23 5.32
C SER A 153 5.20 -14.30 6.84
N THR A 154 6.41 -14.34 7.35
CA THR A 154 6.68 -14.24 8.79
C THR A 154 6.20 -12.91 9.36
N TYR A 155 6.53 -11.80 8.69
CA TYR A 155 6.03 -10.48 9.09
C TYR A 155 4.50 -10.41 9.05
N TYR A 156 3.86 -10.92 7.98
CA TYR A 156 2.41 -11.01 7.90
C TYR A 156 1.81 -11.78 9.08
N ASN A 157 2.36 -12.94 9.44
CA ASN A 157 1.88 -13.74 10.56
C ASN A 157 2.03 -13.00 11.91
N ASP A 158 3.09 -12.21 12.08
CA ASP A 158 3.24 -11.39 13.29
C ASP A 158 2.18 -10.28 13.36
N LEU A 159 1.82 -9.67 12.24
CA LEU A 159 0.77 -8.64 12.17
C LEU A 159 -0.64 -9.20 12.40
N GLN A 160 -0.91 -10.41 11.94
CA GLN A 160 -2.21 -11.06 12.10
C GLN A 160 -2.58 -11.29 13.58
N LYS A 161 -1.61 -11.35 14.48
CA LYS A 161 -1.85 -11.42 15.93
C LYS A 161 -2.58 -10.20 16.48
N TYR A 162 -2.53 -9.09 15.75
CA TYR A 162 -3.16 -7.80 16.09
C TYR A 162 -4.29 -7.42 15.14
N ASP A 163 -4.71 -8.34 14.25
CA ASP A 163 -5.74 -8.10 13.22
C ASP A 163 -5.43 -6.88 12.33
N ILE A 164 -4.16 -6.69 12.00
CA ILE A 164 -3.68 -5.60 11.15
C ILE A 164 -2.92 -6.10 9.93
N SER A 165 -2.90 -5.28 8.90
CA SER A 165 -2.07 -5.48 7.72
C SER A 165 -0.89 -4.50 7.69
N SER A 166 0.15 -4.85 6.94
CA SER A 166 1.31 -3.95 6.83
C SER A 166 0.96 -2.60 6.16
N HIS A 167 -0.11 -2.56 5.37
CA HIS A 167 -0.56 -1.34 4.72
C HIS A 167 -1.22 -0.35 5.69
N ASP A 168 -1.73 -0.86 6.82
CA ASP A 168 -2.44 -0.07 7.82
C ASP A 168 -1.50 0.90 8.56
N PHE A 169 -0.21 0.54 8.73
CA PHE A 169 0.80 1.48 9.25
C PHE A 169 0.94 2.71 8.36
N ARG A 170 1.00 2.51 7.04
CA ARG A 170 1.11 3.61 6.10
C ARG A 170 -0.19 4.44 6.05
N PHE A 171 -1.34 3.79 6.20
CA PHE A 171 -2.63 4.43 6.27
C PHE A 171 -2.73 5.31 7.52
N THR A 172 -2.38 4.76 8.68
CA THR A 172 -2.36 5.46 9.97
C THR A 172 -1.40 6.65 9.93
N SER A 173 -0.16 6.44 9.46
CA SER A 173 0.83 7.51 9.30
C SER A 173 0.33 8.66 8.42
N ALA A 174 -0.34 8.36 7.32
CA ALA A 174 -0.89 9.38 6.43
C ALA A 174 -1.96 10.24 7.13
N ARG A 175 -2.83 9.60 7.92
CA ARG A 175 -3.87 10.31 8.67
C ARG A 175 -3.29 11.14 9.81
N ASP A 176 -2.38 10.58 10.60
CA ASP A 176 -1.75 11.30 11.71
C ASP A 176 -1.02 12.55 11.21
N LYS A 177 -0.22 12.42 10.15
CA LYS A 177 0.46 13.54 9.52
C LYS A 177 -0.51 14.59 8.96
N PHE A 178 -1.61 14.14 8.35
CA PHE A 178 -2.64 15.05 7.85
C PHE A 178 -3.29 15.85 8.99
N GLU A 179 -3.66 15.17 10.07
CA GLU A 179 -4.26 15.83 11.23
C GLU A 179 -3.28 16.81 11.92
N ASP A 180 -2.00 16.44 12.00
CA ASP A 180 -0.98 17.32 12.59
C ASP A 180 -0.74 18.58 11.72
N ILE A 181 -0.75 18.44 10.40
CA ILE A 181 -0.66 19.56 9.48
C ILE A 181 -1.86 20.51 9.65
N LEU A 182 -3.07 19.95 9.79
CA LEU A 182 -4.28 20.76 10.04
C LEU A 182 -4.25 21.47 11.38
N LYS A 183 -3.79 20.80 12.46
CA LYS A 183 -3.62 21.43 13.79
C LYS A 183 -2.67 22.63 13.77
N ASN A 184 -1.69 22.62 12.86
CA ASN A 184 -0.77 23.73 12.64
C ASN A 184 -1.36 24.86 11.77
N GLY A 185 -2.66 24.86 11.49
CA GLY A 185 -3.37 25.92 10.80
C GLY A 185 -3.21 25.93 9.27
N ILE A 186 -2.67 24.86 8.69
CA ILE A 186 -2.53 24.72 7.24
C ILE A 186 -3.89 24.28 6.64
N SER A 187 -4.25 24.80 5.47
CA SER A 187 -5.50 24.47 4.82
C SER A 187 -5.58 22.96 4.45
N GLU A 188 -6.80 22.42 4.43
CA GLU A 188 -7.02 21.00 4.06
C GLU A 188 -6.43 20.65 2.69
N LYS A 189 -6.56 21.56 1.72
CA LYS A 189 -6.02 21.36 0.37
C LYS A 189 -4.48 21.26 0.40
N GLU A 190 -3.81 22.14 1.11
CA GLU A 190 -2.36 22.11 1.24
C GLU A 190 -1.87 20.91 2.06
N ALA A 191 -2.62 20.54 3.11
CA ALA A 191 -2.34 19.34 3.88
C ALA A 191 -2.41 18.07 3.02
N LYS A 192 -3.43 17.94 2.15
CA LYS A 192 -3.54 16.83 1.19
C LYS A 192 -2.35 16.77 0.23
N VAL A 193 -1.91 17.91 -0.28
CA VAL A 193 -0.73 17.98 -1.16
C VAL A 193 0.52 17.50 -0.44
N LYS A 194 0.77 17.98 0.79
CA LYS A 194 1.93 17.56 1.59
C LYS A 194 1.91 16.06 1.88
N VAL A 195 0.79 15.53 2.33
CA VAL A 195 0.64 14.08 2.57
C VAL A 195 0.81 13.27 1.27
N SER A 196 0.30 13.76 0.14
CA SER A 196 0.48 13.12 -1.16
C SER A 196 1.95 13.00 -1.55
N GLN A 197 2.74 14.05 -1.30
CA GLN A 197 4.19 14.07 -1.52
C GLN A 197 4.89 13.08 -0.58
N GLU A 198 4.54 13.09 0.71
CA GLU A 198 5.05 12.13 1.68
C GLU A 198 4.81 10.67 1.27
N LEU A 199 3.64 10.40 0.74
CA LEU A 199 3.27 9.07 0.25
C LEU A 199 3.85 8.73 -1.14
N ASN A 200 4.57 9.66 -1.77
CA ASN A 200 5.05 9.52 -3.15
C ASN A 200 3.90 9.12 -4.11
N HIS A 201 2.75 9.78 -3.98
CA HIS A 201 1.61 9.58 -4.85
C HIS A 201 1.64 10.56 -6.03
N LYS A 202 1.38 10.06 -7.24
CA LYS A 202 1.25 10.90 -8.45
C LYS A 202 -0.15 11.48 -8.66
N ARG A 203 -1.16 10.98 -7.92
CA ARG A 203 -2.57 11.36 -8.08
C ARG A 203 -3.16 11.66 -6.71
N GLU A 204 -3.73 12.84 -6.55
CA GLU A 204 -4.41 13.26 -5.32
C GLU A 204 -5.54 12.30 -4.90
N ALA A 205 -6.30 11.77 -5.85
CA ALA A 205 -7.37 10.80 -5.59
C ALA A 205 -6.90 9.55 -4.82
N ILE A 206 -5.60 9.19 -4.90
CA ILE A 206 -5.05 8.09 -4.11
C ILE A 206 -4.89 8.54 -2.66
N THR A 207 -4.51 9.80 -2.44
CA THR A 207 -4.37 10.36 -1.08
C THR A 207 -5.73 10.46 -0.40
N ASP A 208 -6.79 10.85 -1.11
CA ASP A 208 -8.16 10.85 -0.57
C ASP A 208 -8.58 9.48 -0.05
N TYR A 209 -8.15 8.39 -0.71
CA TYR A 209 -8.41 7.03 -0.20
C TYR A 209 -7.78 6.79 1.18
N TYR A 210 -6.56 7.29 1.41
CA TYR A 210 -5.87 7.15 2.71
C TYR A 210 -6.47 8.04 3.80
N LEU A 211 -7.12 9.14 3.42
CA LEU A 211 -7.66 10.13 4.37
C LEU A 211 -9.16 9.93 4.67
N ARG A 212 -9.82 8.96 4.02
CA ARG A 212 -11.23 8.66 4.29
C ARG A 212 -11.41 8.26 5.76
N ARG A 213 -12.37 8.91 6.41
CA ARG A 213 -12.84 8.52 7.73
C ARG A 213 -13.96 7.49 7.56
N THR A 214 -13.95 6.44 8.36
CA THR A 214 -15.14 5.65 8.65
C THR A 214 -15.92 6.46 9.69
N GLU A 215 -17.07 6.98 9.31
CA GLU A 215 -18.03 7.54 10.26
C GLU A 215 -18.60 6.43 11.14
#